data_98e92f340df81168559d828c20766074
#
_entry.id   98e92f340df81168559d828c20766074
#
_cell.length_a   1.000
_cell.length_b   1.000
_cell.length_c   1.000
_cell.angle_alpha   90.00
_cell.angle_beta   90.00
_cell.angle_gamma   90.00
#
_symmetry.space_group_name_H-M   'P 1'
#
loop_
_entity.id
_entity.type
_entity.pdbx_description
1 polymer ?
#
loop_
_entity_poly.entity_id
_entity_poly.type
_entity_poly.pdbx_seq_one_letter_code
_entity_poly.pdbx_strand_id
1 'polypeptide(L)'
;LRKYIEDSGKCVSLRIRRLCCVTCSKIHHELPDLLIPYKRYESRCFEKAISQPHKNDVAADNSTLYRWNRWFLEFIDYWLACLHSIILRFQQMDSAPVVPSSTESLTALERIGRLFGNAPGWLARMARPIVNVHLWVQTRSAFLSV
;
A
#
# COMPACT_ATOMS: atom_id res chain seq x y z
N LEU A 1 0.30 20.08 7.61
CA LEU A 1 -0.62 19.87 6.49
C LEU A 1 0.05 19.06 5.39
N ARG A 2 -0.68 18.11 4.81
CA ARG A 2 -0.28 17.35 3.63
C ARG A 2 -1.34 17.54 2.55
N LYS A 3 -0.91 17.92 1.35
CA LYS A 3 -1.81 18.03 0.20
C LYS A 3 -1.85 16.70 -0.54
N TYR A 4 -3.03 16.31 -1.00
CA TYR A 4 -3.24 15.15 -1.87
C TYR A 4 -4.35 15.45 -2.88
N ILE A 5 -4.44 14.63 -3.91
CA ILE A 5 -5.44 14.72 -4.98
C ILE A 5 -6.42 13.57 -4.80
N GLU A 6 -7.69 13.90 -4.66
CA GLU A 6 -8.79 12.94 -4.62
C GLU A 6 -9.07 12.33 -6.00
N ASP A 7 -9.85 11.29 -6.00
CA ASP A 7 -10.36 10.63 -7.21
C ASP A 7 -11.09 11.59 -8.16
N SER A 8 -11.76 12.61 -7.62
CA SER A 8 -12.38 13.69 -8.37
C SER A 8 -11.39 14.67 -9.06
N GLY A 9 -10.09 14.54 -8.82
CA GLY A 9 -9.07 15.50 -9.27
C GLY A 9 -8.92 16.72 -8.36
N LYS A 10 -9.72 16.84 -7.30
CA LYS A 10 -9.65 17.97 -6.36
C LYS A 10 -8.43 17.85 -5.44
N CYS A 11 -7.70 18.95 -5.28
CA CYS A 11 -6.61 19.03 -4.31
C CYS A 11 -7.16 19.34 -2.91
N VAL A 12 -6.88 18.44 -1.96
CA VAL A 12 -7.34 18.55 -0.58
C VAL A 12 -6.14 18.67 0.35
N SER A 13 -6.30 19.42 1.44
CA SER A 13 -5.29 19.55 2.49
C SER A 13 -5.73 18.76 3.73
N LEU A 14 -4.87 17.83 4.15
CA LEU A 14 -5.09 16.97 5.30
C LEU A 14 -4.15 17.35 6.44
N ARG A 15 -4.68 17.41 7.66
CA ARG A 15 -3.86 17.54 8.87
C ARG A 15 -3.51 16.13 9.36
N ILE A 16 -2.22 15.78 9.29
CA ILE A 16 -1.68 14.51 9.81
C ILE A 16 -0.95 14.75 11.12
N ARG A 17 -0.98 13.78 12.01
CA ARG A 17 -0.22 13.84 13.27
C ARG A 17 1.26 13.60 12.99
N ARG A 18 2.07 14.28 13.80
CA ARG A 18 3.51 14.09 13.84
C ARG A 18 3.87 13.59 15.24
N LEU A 19 4.51 12.45 15.30
CA LEU A 19 4.86 11.77 16.54
C LEU A 19 6.39 11.76 16.65
N CYS A 20 6.91 12.18 17.80
CA CYS A 20 8.33 12.05 18.09
C CYS A 20 8.57 10.68 18.77
N CYS A 21 9.38 9.86 18.17
CA CYS A 21 9.75 8.57 18.74
C CYS A 21 10.75 8.80 19.88
N VAL A 22 10.42 8.31 21.08
CA VAL A 22 11.29 8.44 22.26
C VAL A 22 12.56 7.58 22.16
N THR A 23 12.53 6.53 21.34
CA THR A 23 13.67 5.61 21.18
C THR A 23 14.68 6.11 20.16
N CYS A 24 14.22 6.60 19.00
CA CYS A 24 15.10 7.03 17.91
C CYS A 24 15.19 8.55 17.72
N SER A 25 14.44 9.32 18.51
CA SER A 25 14.33 10.80 18.45
C SER A 25 13.92 11.36 17.09
N LYS A 26 13.34 10.52 16.21
CA LYS A 26 12.89 10.92 14.87
C LYS A 26 11.41 11.26 14.88
N ILE A 27 11.03 12.14 13.95
CA ILE A 27 9.63 12.50 13.73
C ILE A 27 9.04 11.52 12.74
N HIS A 28 7.94 10.88 13.15
CA HIS A 28 7.12 10.00 12.33
C HIS A 28 5.81 10.70 11.97
N HIS A 29 5.38 10.53 10.73
CA HIS A 29 4.10 11.03 10.26
C HIS A 29 3.08 9.89 10.24
N GLU A 30 1.98 10.06 10.95
CA GLU A 30 0.87 9.13 10.90
C GLU A 30 0.09 9.33 9.59
N LEU A 31 0.06 8.30 8.75
CA LEU A 31 -0.67 8.35 7.49
C LEU A 31 -2.04 7.68 7.66
N PRO A 32 -3.13 8.34 7.24
CA PRO A 32 -4.43 7.72 7.16
C PRO A 32 -4.48 6.72 5.99
N ASP A 33 -5.42 5.77 6.07
CA ASP A 33 -5.58 4.68 5.09
C ASP A 33 -5.92 5.15 3.66
N LEU A 34 -6.31 6.40 3.51
CA LEU A 34 -6.56 6.98 2.20
C LEU A 34 -5.26 7.35 1.44
N LEU A 35 -4.10 7.33 2.10
CA LEU A 35 -2.83 7.74 1.51
C LEU A 35 -1.83 6.58 1.49
N ILE A 36 -1.10 6.49 0.40
CA ILE A 36 0.09 5.66 0.29
C ILE A 36 1.34 6.52 0.61
N PRO A 37 2.35 5.98 1.31
CA PRO A 37 3.57 6.73 1.62
C PRO A 37 4.20 7.36 0.38
N TYR A 38 4.55 8.65 0.47
CA TYR A 38 5.16 9.47 -0.60
C TYR A 38 4.34 9.65 -1.88
N LYS A 39 3.09 9.20 -1.93
CA LYS A 39 2.22 9.44 -3.07
C LYS A 39 1.34 10.67 -2.83
N ARG A 40 1.07 11.42 -3.91
CA ARG A 40 0.26 12.65 -3.86
C ARG A 40 -1.22 12.41 -4.12
N TYR A 41 -1.58 11.27 -4.63
CA TYR A 41 -2.96 10.88 -4.93
C TYR A 41 -3.50 9.95 -3.86
N GLU A 42 -4.80 9.95 -3.71
CA GLU A 42 -5.52 9.01 -2.87
C GLU A 42 -5.24 7.55 -3.29
N SER A 43 -5.22 6.61 -2.35
CA SER A 43 -4.97 5.18 -2.62
C SER A 43 -5.92 4.61 -3.66
N ARG A 44 -7.17 5.06 -3.67
CA ARG A 44 -8.19 4.65 -4.66
C ARG A 44 -7.80 4.97 -6.10
N CYS A 45 -7.10 6.08 -6.33
CA CYS A 45 -6.64 6.43 -7.68
C CYS A 45 -5.66 5.38 -8.21
N PHE A 46 -4.74 4.92 -7.35
CA PHE A 46 -3.80 3.85 -7.70
C PHE A 46 -4.53 2.52 -7.91
N GLU A 47 -5.44 2.18 -7.03
CA GLU A 47 -6.24 0.95 -7.11
C GLU A 47 -7.02 0.87 -8.43
N LYS A 48 -7.68 1.95 -8.83
CA LYS A 48 -8.40 2.03 -10.13
C LYS A 48 -7.43 1.87 -11.30
N ALA A 49 -6.32 2.61 -11.30
CA ALA A 49 -5.34 2.55 -12.39
C ALA A 49 -4.70 1.16 -12.55
N ILE A 50 -4.46 0.46 -11.44
CA ILE A 50 -3.84 -0.86 -11.43
C ILE A 50 -4.87 -1.96 -11.79
N SER A 51 -6.08 -1.89 -11.23
CA SER A 51 -7.11 -2.91 -11.44
C SER A 51 -7.84 -2.77 -12.77
N GLN A 52 -7.91 -1.56 -13.33
CA GLN A 52 -8.66 -1.25 -14.55
C GLN A 52 -7.84 -0.36 -15.49
N PRO A 53 -6.71 -0.84 -16.04
CA PRO A 53 -5.78 0.00 -16.81
C PRO A 53 -6.40 0.60 -18.09
N HIS A 54 -7.52 0.07 -18.56
CA HIS A 54 -8.24 0.54 -19.75
C HIS A 54 -9.40 1.51 -19.47
N LYS A 55 -9.78 1.69 -18.21
CA LYS A 55 -10.77 2.67 -17.79
C LYS A 55 -10.07 3.88 -17.22
N ASN A 56 -10.08 4.99 -17.96
CA ASN A 56 -9.47 6.27 -17.53
C ASN A 56 -10.40 7.07 -16.61
N ASP A 57 -10.88 6.46 -15.54
CA ASP A 57 -11.77 7.11 -14.56
C ASP A 57 -10.96 7.89 -13.48
N VAL A 58 -9.68 8.08 -13.69
CA VAL A 58 -8.81 8.78 -12.74
C VAL A 58 -8.36 10.09 -13.33
N ALA A 59 -8.48 11.18 -12.57
CA ALA A 59 -8.04 12.51 -12.96
C ALA A 59 -6.49 12.65 -12.95
N ALA A 60 -5.82 11.86 -13.78
CA ALA A 60 -4.37 11.86 -13.97
C ALA A 60 -4.04 11.68 -15.45
N ASP A 61 -2.90 12.26 -15.88
CA ASP A 61 -2.42 12.08 -17.24
C ASP A 61 -1.90 10.66 -17.50
N ASN A 62 -1.86 10.25 -18.77
CA ASN A 62 -1.43 8.91 -19.17
C ASN A 62 -0.01 8.57 -18.71
N SER A 63 0.89 9.54 -18.66
CA SER A 63 2.28 9.33 -18.23
C SER A 63 2.34 9.03 -16.72
N THR A 64 1.46 9.63 -15.93
CA THR A 64 1.32 9.37 -14.51
C THR A 64 0.71 7.98 -14.27
N LEU A 65 -0.35 7.61 -15.00
CA LEU A 65 -0.94 6.27 -14.93
C LEU A 65 0.06 5.17 -15.29
N TYR A 66 0.84 5.37 -16.37
CA TYR A 66 1.91 4.46 -16.75
C TYR A 66 2.96 4.29 -15.65
N ARG A 67 3.42 5.39 -15.03
CA ARG A 67 4.38 5.36 -13.92
C ARG A 67 3.84 4.61 -12.70
N TRP A 68 2.54 4.72 -12.40
CA TRP A 68 1.92 4.00 -11.29
C TRP A 68 1.87 2.49 -11.54
N ASN A 69 1.48 2.08 -12.75
CA ASN A 69 1.47 0.67 -13.13
C ASN A 69 2.89 0.09 -13.09
N ARG A 70 3.87 0.80 -13.63
CA ARG A 70 5.27 0.39 -13.57
C ARG A 70 5.78 0.27 -12.15
N TRP A 71 5.52 1.26 -11.30
CA TRP A 71 5.86 1.23 -9.89
C TRP A 71 5.23 0.02 -9.17
N PHE A 72 3.97 -0.27 -9.42
CA PHE A 72 3.30 -1.42 -8.85
C PHE A 72 3.95 -2.74 -9.27
N LEU A 73 4.18 -2.93 -10.57
CA LEU A 73 4.81 -4.13 -11.12
C LEU A 73 6.26 -4.32 -10.63
N GLU A 74 6.99 -3.22 -10.44
CA GLU A 74 8.37 -3.26 -9.93
C GLU A 74 8.47 -3.72 -8.48
N PHE A 75 7.48 -3.36 -7.64
CA PHE A 75 7.55 -3.62 -6.21
C PHE A 75 6.67 -4.75 -5.71
N ILE A 76 5.72 -5.24 -6.50
CA ILE A 76 4.71 -6.18 -6.02
C ILE A 76 5.30 -7.49 -5.48
N ASP A 77 6.30 -8.05 -6.12
CA ASP A 77 6.92 -9.30 -5.66
C ASP A 77 7.66 -9.08 -4.33
N TYR A 78 8.33 -7.94 -4.18
CA TYR A 78 8.94 -7.54 -2.91
C TYR A 78 7.89 -7.40 -1.80
N TRP A 79 6.78 -6.72 -2.05
CA TRP A 79 5.72 -6.56 -1.05
C TRP A 79 5.08 -7.89 -0.68
N LEU A 80 4.84 -8.77 -1.63
CA LEU A 80 4.33 -10.11 -1.36
C LEU A 80 5.31 -10.94 -0.51
N ALA A 81 6.60 -10.83 -0.75
CA ALA A 81 7.63 -11.48 0.06
C ALA A 81 7.66 -10.91 1.50
N CYS A 82 7.55 -9.59 1.66
CA CYS A 82 7.43 -8.94 2.96
C CYS A 82 6.20 -9.44 3.72
N LEU A 83 5.03 -9.47 3.06
CA LEU A 83 3.79 -9.93 3.66
C LEU A 83 3.87 -11.40 4.10
N HIS A 84 4.43 -12.28 3.27
CA HIS A 84 4.68 -13.67 3.63
C HIS A 84 5.55 -13.79 4.88
N SER A 85 6.64 -13.03 4.93
CA SER A 85 7.54 -13.02 6.09
C SER A 85 6.84 -12.50 7.36
N ILE A 86 6.00 -11.47 7.22
CA ILE A 86 5.21 -10.94 8.34
C ILE A 86 4.21 -11.98 8.83
N ILE A 87 3.47 -12.61 7.93
CA ILE A 87 2.50 -13.64 8.26
C ILE A 87 3.18 -14.81 8.98
N LEU A 88 4.28 -15.33 8.44
CA LEU A 88 5.03 -16.43 9.07
C LEU A 88 5.50 -16.05 10.47
N ARG A 89 6.01 -14.83 10.67
CA ARG A 89 6.48 -14.36 11.97
C ARG A 89 5.38 -14.28 13.02
N PHE A 90 4.18 -13.84 12.65
CA PHE A 90 3.05 -13.69 13.56
C PHE A 90 2.23 -14.97 13.72
N GLN A 91 2.18 -15.85 12.71
CA GLN A 91 1.48 -17.14 12.80
C GLN A 91 2.30 -18.21 13.57
N GLN A 92 3.60 -18.07 13.73
CA GLN A 92 4.40 -18.96 14.58
C GLN A 92 3.97 -18.93 16.05
N MET A 93 3.10 -18.01 16.43
CA MET A 93 2.52 -18.00 17.78
C MET A 93 1.22 -18.83 17.92
N ASP A 94 0.53 -19.22 16.82
CA ASP A 94 -0.81 -19.83 16.94
C ASP A 94 -1.21 -20.90 15.91
N SER A 95 -0.34 -21.69 15.32
CA SER A 95 -0.69 -22.82 14.43
C SER A 95 -0.01 -22.82 13.06
N ALA A 96 0.33 -24.00 12.59
CA ALA A 96 1.03 -24.23 11.32
C ALA A 96 0.23 -23.68 10.11
N PRO A 97 0.88 -22.91 9.23
CA PRO A 97 0.19 -22.41 8.03
C PRO A 97 -0.03 -23.54 7.04
N VAL A 98 -1.28 -23.71 6.63
CA VAL A 98 -1.60 -24.43 5.41
C VAL A 98 -1.08 -23.59 4.24
N VAL A 99 0.09 -23.94 3.73
CA VAL A 99 0.58 -23.43 2.46
C VAL A 99 -0.24 -24.13 1.37
N PRO A 100 -1.09 -23.45 0.61
CA PRO A 100 -1.68 -24.06 -0.55
C PRO A 100 -0.59 -24.24 -1.60
N SER A 101 -0.10 -25.46 -1.73
CA SER A 101 0.76 -25.89 -2.83
C SER A 101 -0.07 -26.05 -4.11
N SER A 102 -0.59 -24.95 -4.64
CA SER A 102 -1.13 -24.93 -5.99
C SER A 102 -0.24 -24.01 -6.84
N THR A 103 0.49 -24.61 -7.73
CA THR A 103 1.26 -24.03 -8.84
C THR A 103 0.34 -23.39 -9.88
N GLU A 104 -0.69 -22.68 -9.45
CA GLU A 104 -1.49 -21.86 -10.33
C GLU A 104 -0.74 -20.56 -10.61
N SER A 105 -0.57 -20.24 -11.90
CA SER A 105 -0.02 -18.97 -12.37
C SER A 105 -0.99 -17.83 -12.09
N LEU A 106 -1.09 -17.45 -10.80
CA LEU A 106 -1.93 -16.36 -10.36
C LEU A 106 -1.26 -15.01 -10.67
N THR A 107 -2.06 -14.07 -11.16
CA THR A 107 -1.63 -12.69 -11.29
C THR A 107 -1.32 -12.09 -9.91
N ALA A 108 -0.48 -11.05 -9.89
CA ALA A 108 -0.15 -10.35 -8.65
C ALA A 108 -1.39 -9.81 -7.93
N LEU A 109 -2.38 -9.32 -8.68
CA LEU A 109 -3.65 -8.84 -8.11
C LEU A 109 -4.48 -9.96 -7.48
N GLU A 110 -4.53 -11.14 -8.08
CA GLU A 110 -5.22 -12.30 -7.51
C GLU A 110 -4.56 -12.76 -6.21
N ARG A 111 -3.23 -12.75 -6.17
CA ARG A 111 -2.47 -13.07 -4.95
C ARG A 111 -2.78 -12.08 -3.81
N ILE A 112 -2.83 -10.78 -4.11
CA ILE A 112 -3.24 -9.75 -3.14
C ILE A 112 -4.69 -9.94 -2.73
N GLY A 113 -5.58 -10.20 -3.69
CA GLY A 113 -7.01 -10.43 -3.44
C GLY A 113 -7.26 -11.60 -2.48
N ARG A 114 -6.46 -12.66 -2.56
CA ARG A 114 -6.51 -13.79 -1.60
C ARG A 114 -6.11 -13.38 -0.18
N LEU A 115 -5.13 -12.46 -0.04
CA LEU A 115 -4.63 -12.02 1.27
C LEU A 115 -5.49 -10.93 1.92
N PHE A 116 -5.97 -9.97 1.14
CA PHE A 116 -6.62 -8.74 1.65
C PHE A 116 -8.04 -8.51 1.13
N GLY A 117 -8.52 -9.37 0.23
CA GLY A 117 -9.76 -9.15 -0.50
C GLY A 117 -9.63 -8.09 -1.59
N ASN A 118 -10.64 -8.02 -2.47
CA ASN A 118 -10.68 -7.10 -3.62
C ASN A 118 -11.51 -5.83 -3.34
N ALA A 119 -11.97 -5.64 -2.11
CA ALA A 119 -12.74 -4.44 -1.75
C ALA A 119 -11.88 -3.18 -1.84
N PRO A 120 -12.45 -2.02 -2.18
CA PRO A 120 -11.75 -0.74 -2.20
C PRO A 120 -10.94 -0.53 -0.91
N GLY A 121 -9.75 0.06 -1.02
CA GLY A 121 -8.80 0.21 0.08
C GLY A 121 -7.83 -0.98 0.22
N TRP A 122 -7.80 -1.92 -0.73
CA TRP A 122 -6.90 -3.08 -0.68
C TRP A 122 -5.42 -2.67 -0.66
N LEU A 123 -5.06 -1.60 -1.39
CA LEU A 123 -3.67 -1.14 -1.46
C LEU A 123 -3.19 -0.58 -0.11
N ALA A 124 -4.05 0.16 0.59
CA ALA A 124 -3.74 0.66 1.93
C ALA A 124 -3.66 -0.49 2.95
N ARG A 125 -4.58 -1.46 2.89
CA ARG A 125 -4.53 -2.66 3.74
C ARG A 125 -3.25 -3.47 3.53
N MET A 126 -2.79 -3.60 2.28
CA MET A 126 -1.54 -4.25 1.94
C MET A 126 -0.32 -3.45 2.44
N ALA A 127 -0.31 -2.14 2.23
CA ALA A 127 0.81 -1.28 2.59
C ALA A 127 1.00 -1.14 4.11
N ARG A 128 -0.08 -1.12 4.88
CA ARG A 128 -0.07 -0.90 6.33
C ARG A 128 0.90 -1.83 7.09
N PRO A 129 0.79 -3.17 7.02
CA PRO A 129 1.69 -4.06 7.74
C PRO A 129 3.15 -3.88 7.32
N ILE A 130 3.42 -3.66 6.03
CA ILE A 130 4.78 -3.47 5.51
C ILE A 130 5.39 -2.19 6.05
N VAL A 131 4.62 -1.09 6.08
CA VAL A 131 5.06 0.20 6.62
C VAL A 131 5.30 0.10 8.13
N ASN A 132 4.41 -0.55 8.87
CA ASN A 132 4.49 -0.66 10.33
C ASN A 132 5.68 -1.48 10.82
N VAL A 133 6.21 -2.39 10.01
CA VAL A 133 7.45 -3.12 10.31
C VAL A 133 8.68 -2.52 9.62
N HIS A 134 8.57 -1.30 9.09
CA HIS A 134 9.66 -0.55 8.44
C HIS A 134 10.25 -1.20 7.17
N LEU A 135 9.51 -2.06 6.50
CA LEU A 135 9.92 -2.72 5.26
C LEU A 135 9.47 -1.97 3.98
N TRP A 136 8.81 -0.83 4.09
CA TRP A 136 8.46 -0.02 2.92
C TRP A 136 9.69 0.71 2.39
N VAL A 137 10.17 0.34 1.21
CA VAL A 137 11.51 0.69 0.67
C VAL A 137 11.77 2.19 0.59
N GLN A 138 10.76 3.01 0.44
CA GLN A 138 10.92 4.45 0.22
C GLN A 138 10.53 5.31 1.43
N THR A 139 10.27 4.72 2.61
CA THR A 139 9.88 5.51 3.78
C THR A 139 10.90 5.41 4.90
N ARG A 140 11.30 6.58 5.41
CA ARG A 140 12.13 6.65 6.62
C ARG A 140 11.32 6.85 7.91
N SER A 141 10.10 7.41 7.82
CA SER A 141 9.42 7.90 9.01
C SER A 141 7.89 7.97 8.91
N ALA A 142 7.28 7.29 7.98
CA ALA A 142 5.83 7.24 7.87
C ALA A 142 5.31 5.86 8.29
N PHE A 143 4.22 5.84 9.04
CA PHE A 143 3.49 4.63 9.39
C PHE A 143 1.99 4.88 9.33
N LEU A 144 1.23 3.85 9.12
CA LEU A 144 -0.22 3.91 9.07
C LEU A 144 -0.80 3.78 10.48
N SER A 145 -1.84 4.53 10.75
CA SER A 145 -2.64 4.33 11.98
C SER A 145 -3.21 2.92 12.03
N VAL A 146 -3.24 2.35 13.19
CA VAL A 146 -3.86 1.06 13.48
C VAL A 146 -5.32 1.27 13.85
#